data_1390ce62156bf75e3194bc0528070e94
#
_entry.id   1390ce62156bf75e3194bc0528070e94
#
_cell.length_a   1.000
_cell.length_b   1.000
_cell.length_c   1.000
_cell.angle_alpha   90.00
_cell.angle_beta   90.00
_cell.angle_gamma   90.00
#
_symmetry.space_group_name_H-M   'P 1'
#
loop_
_entity.id
_entity.type
_entity.pdbx_description
1 polymer ?
#
loop_
_entity_poly.entity_id
_entity_poly.type
_entity_poly.pdbx_seq_one_letter_code
_entity_poly.pdbx_strand_id
1 'polypeptide(L)'
;MAISRREAISLSGSTLAGLSLGRLVPADLQAQAQKPAEPWPDLLVERPLRPGFPALLPLNPDGSAPEHPASAAGPISDPLMWRTPNRQAPEIESDYRKMAIKVDTRGLGKLTGTLHFADLERLPRVTHTFLLQCGAPNPRGIVKWTGVQFSAFADMLGLIPGAHYCRFVASDRHYVDEAVATLRHPQVMLAWLMNDEAIPSKHGAPLRLIIPFRYGNRSIKAITEIMFGTPSLPMPPLPA
;
A
#
# COMPACT_ATOMS: atom_id res chain seq x y z
N MET A 1 33.21 -26.52 25.64
CA MET A 1 33.02 -26.89 24.22
C MET A 1 31.65 -26.36 23.76
N ALA A 2 31.61 -25.36 22.92
CA ALA A 2 30.35 -24.79 22.44
C ALA A 2 29.88 -25.60 21.22
N ILE A 3 28.71 -26.20 21.32
CA ILE A 3 28.07 -26.96 20.22
C ILE A 3 27.65 -25.98 19.13
N SER A 4 28.03 -26.24 17.88
CA SER A 4 27.69 -25.37 16.76
C SER A 4 26.18 -25.42 16.48
N ARG A 5 25.61 -24.34 15.90
CA ARG A 5 24.18 -24.31 15.50
C ARG A 5 23.79 -25.43 14.55
N ARG A 6 24.74 -25.98 13.79
CA ARG A 6 24.52 -27.13 12.89
C ARG A 6 24.28 -28.44 13.67
N GLU A 7 25.00 -28.64 14.77
CA GLU A 7 24.82 -29.85 15.59
C GLU A 7 23.52 -29.83 16.40
N ALA A 8 23.06 -28.64 16.81
CA ALA A 8 21.78 -28.46 17.50
C ALA A 8 20.57 -28.81 16.61
N ILE A 9 20.64 -28.54 15.30
CA ILE A 9 19.56 -28.84 14.35
C ILE A 9 19.53 -30.33 13.99
N SER A 10 20.67 -30.99 13.94
CA SER A 10 20.69 -32.44 13.67
C SER A 10 20.20 -33.31 14.84
N LEU A 11 20.32 -32.80 16.08
CA LEU A 11 19.84 -33.50 17.28
C LEU A 11 18.31 -33.36 17.51
N SER A 12 17.66 -32.31 16.96
CA SER A 12 16.21 -32.15 17.07
C SER A 12 15.37 -32.97 16.06
N GLY A 13 16.01 -33.56 15.04
CA GLY A 13 15.36 -34.38 14.02
C GLY A 13 15.14 -35.86 14.38
N SER A 14 15.71 -36.36 15.52
CA SER A 14 15.80 -37.81 15.77
C SER A 14 14.84 -38.36 16.83
N THR A 15 13.95 -37.58 17.44
CA THR A 15 13.13 -38.01 18.58
C THR A 15 11.61 -37.91 18.41
N LEU A 16 11.10 -37.89 17.17
CA LEU A 16 9.66 -38.01 16.90
C LEU A 16 9.25 -39.32 16.18
N ALA A 17 10.04 -40.39 16.35
CA ALA A 17 9.67 -41.73 15.92
C ALA A 17 9.10 -42.50 17.11
N GLY A 18 7.84 -42.30 17.46
CA GLY A 18 7.24 -43.09 18.52
C GLY A 18 5.85 -42.69 18.98
N LEU A 19 4.92 -42.40 18.07
CA LEU A 19 3.49 -42.51 18.36
C LEU A 19 2.79 -43.01 17.10
N SER A 20 2.61 -44.33 17.06
CA SER A 20 1.77 -45.02 16.08
C SER A 20 0.30 -44.69 16.32
N LEU A 21 -0.19 -43.63 15.70
CA LEU A 21 -1.62 -43.47 15.43
C LEU A 21 -1.86 -43.97 14.00
N GLY A 22 -2.17 -45.28 13.91
CA GLY A 22 -2.67 -45.89 12.68
C GLY A 22 -3.97 -45.21 12.24
N ARG A 23 -3.88 -44.25 11.31
CA ARG A 23 -4.97 -43.82 10.44
C ARG A 23 -4.37 -43.34 9.12
N LEU A 24 -4.66 -44.12 8.10
CA LEU A 24 -4.68 -43.84 6.67
C LEU A 24 -4.41 -42.40 6.28
N VAL A 25 -3.14 -42.05 6.16
CA VAL A 25 -2.72 -40.87 5.40
C VAL A 25 -2.61 -41.37 3.94
N PRO A 26 -3.28 -40.75 2.99
CA PRO A 26 -3.16 -41.10 1.58
C PRO A 26 -1.68 -41.17 1.15
N ALA A 27 -1.34 -42.19 0.34
CA ALA A 27 0.04 -42.46 -0.11
C ALA A 27 0.70 -41.21 -0.76
N ASP A 28 -0.10 -40.35 -1.38
CA ASP A 28 0.37 -39.12 -2.02
C ASP A 28 0.88 -38.05 -1.02
N LEU A 29 0.32 -38.01 0.19
CA LEU A 29 0.81 -37.13 1.26
C LEU A 29 2.07 -37.68 1.93
N GLN A 30 2.24 -39.00 1.96
CA GLN A 30 3.48 -39.60 2.45
C GLN A 30 4.64 -39.43 1.46
N ALA A 31 4.36 -39.46 0.15
CA ALA A 31 5.35 -39.19 -0.89
C ALA A 31 5.84 -37.72 -0.91
N GLN A 32 4.97 -36.77 -0.53
CA GLN A 32 5.36 -35.36 -0.40
C GLN A 32 6.21 -35.08 0.85
N ALA A 33 6.00 -35.83 1.93
CA ALA A 33 6.78 -35.69 3.17
C ALA A 33 8.21 -36.27 3.06
N GLN A 34 8.50 -37.06 2.01
CA GLN A 34 9.78 -37.76 1.82
C GLN A 34 10.68 -37.09 0.78
N LYS A 35 10.26 -36.00 0.15
CA LYS A 35 11.17 -35.25 -0.71
C LYS A 35 12.23 -34.57 0.17
N PRO A 36 13.53 -34.92 0.03
CA PRO A 36 14.57 -34.23 0.78
C PRO A 36 14.42 -32.73 0.50
N ALA A 37 14.35 -31.94 1.56
CA ALA A 37 14.38 -30.47 1.38
C ALA A 37 15.69 -30.16 0.64
N GLU A 38 15.58 -29.50 -0.51
CA GLU A 38 16.78 -29.00 -1.19
C GLU A 38 17.56 -28.16 -0.19
N PRO A 39 18.87 -28.41 -0.04
CA PRO A 39 19.67 -27.62 0.89
C PRO A 39 19.57 -26.16 0.48
N TRP A 40 19.22 -25.30 1.43
CA TRP A 40 19.27 -23.86 1.23
C TRP A 40 20.67 -23.48 0.74
N PRO A 41 20.79 -22.61 -0.27
CA PRO A 41 22.10 -22.18 -0.72
C PRO A 41 22.86 -21.61 0.47
N ASP A 42 24.02 -22.18 0.76
CA ASP A 42 24.85 -21.80 1.92
C ASP A 42 25.40 -20.38 1.84
N LEU A 43 25.30 -19.75 0.70
CA LEU A 43 25.87 -18.44 0.43
C LEU A 43 24.85 -17.53 -0.27
N LEU A 44 24.89 -16.22 0.12
CA LEU A 44 24.28 -15.18 -0.67
C LEU A 44 25.03 -15.11 -2.01
N VAL A 45 24.27 -15.15 -3.11
CA VAL A 45 24.83 -14.99 -4.46
C VAL A 45 24.60 -13.59 -4.95
N GLU A 46 25.63 -12.98 -5.51
CA GLU A 46 25.52 -11.68 -6.17
C GLU A 46 24.71 -11.84 -7.47
N ARG A 47 23.72 -10.97 -7.64
CA ARG A 47 22.93 -10.91 -8.88
C ARG A 47 23.13 -9.56 -9.54
N PRO A 48 23.25 -9.50 -10.86
CA PRO A 48 23.36 -8.24 -11.55
C PRO A 48 22.10 -7.40 -11.30
N LEU A 49 22.31 -6.11 -11.04
CA LEU A 49 21.24 -5.15 -10.93
C LEU A 49 20.52 -5.01 -12.27
N ARG A 50 19.22 -4.79 -12.25
CA ARG A 50 18.45 -4.54 -13.47
C ARG A 50 18.74 -3.11 -13.96
N PRO A 51 19.32 -2.92 -15.15
CA PRO A 51 19.60 -1.59 -15.69
C PRO A 51 18.30 -0.75 -15.76
N GLY A 52 18.40 0.51 -15.34
CA GLY A 52 17.26 1.45 -15.38
C GLY A 52 16.12 1.16 -14.41
N PHE A 53 16.31 0.26 -13.40
CA PHE A 53 15.30 0.01 -12.38
C PHE A 53 15.90 0.18 -10.96
N PRO A 54 15.20 0.90 -10.04
CA PRO A 54 14.01 1.71 -10.33
C PRO A 54 14.37 2.97 -11.14
N ALA A 55 13.44 3.41 -12.01
CA ALA A 55 13.59 4.70 -12.68
C ALA A 55 13.58 5.83 -11.64
N LEU A 56 14.59 6.71 -11.67
CA LEU A 56 14.72 7.76 -10.67
C LEU A 56 13.53 8.73 -10.69
N LEU A 57 13.08 9.12 -9.51
CA LEU A 57 12.13 10.22 -9.34
C LEU A 57 12.90 11.55 -9.42
N PRO A 58 12.41 12.52 -10.22
CA PRO A 58 13.02 13.85 -10.32
C PRO A 58 12.61 14.69 -9.09
N LEU A 59 13.24 14.47 -7.95
CA LEU A 59 12.95 15.21 -6.72
C LEU A 59 13.79 16.49 -6.63
N ASN A 60 13.25 17.47 -5.90
CA ASN A 60 13.98 18.67 -5.49
C ASN A 60 15.09 18.30 -4.47
N PRO A 61 16.09 19.19 -4.23
CA PRO A 61 17.16 18.92 -3.27
C PRO A 61 16.68 18.63 -1.84
N ASP A 62 15.50 19.15 -1.45
CA ASP A 62 14.87 18.93 -0.14
C ASP A 62 14.05 17.61 -0.09
N GLY A 63 14.03 16.85 -1.18
CA GLY A 63 13.29 15.59 -1.30
C GLY A 63 11.82 15.75 -1.65
N SER A 64 11.30 16.96 -1.81
CA SER A 64 9.94 17.22 -2.28
C SER A 64 9.80 16.92 -3.79
N ALA A 65 8.58 16.73 -4.26
CA ALA A 65 8.32 16.59 -5.70
C ALA A 65 8.23 17.96 -6.37
N PRO A 66 8.81 18.16 -7.57
CA PRO A 66 8.57 19.35 -8.35
C PRO A 66 7.08 19.50 -8.68
N GLU A 67 6.53 20.68 -8.45
CA GLU A 67 5.17 21.00 -8.89
C GLU A 67 5.22 21.58 -10.31
N HIS A 68 4.34 21.09 -11.17
CA HIS A 68 4.25 21.49 -12.56
C HIS A 68 3.11 22.50 -12.76
N PRO A 69 3.17 23.34 -13.81
CA PRO A 69 2.02 24.19 -14.17
C PRO A 69 0.82 23.32 -14.57
N ALA A 70 -0.39 23.78 -14.29
CA ALA A 70 -1.62 23.07 -14.62
C ALA A 70 -1.74 22.68 -16.10
N SER A 71 -1.17 23.50 -16.98
CA SER A 71 -1.12 23.25 -18.43
C SER A 71 -0.27 22.05 -18.83
N ALA A 72 0.60 21.54 -17.95
CA ALA A 72 1.39 20.33 -18.19
C ALA A 72 0.61 19.04 -17.87
N ALA A 73 -0.59 19.15 -17.28
CA ALA A 73 -1.38 17.98 -16.92
C ALA A 73 -1.86 17.24 -18.17
N GLY A 74 -1.75 15.93 -18.12
CA GLY A 74 -2.13 15.02 -19.19
C GLY A 74 -2.58 13.66 -18.65
N PRO A 75 -2.83 12.68 -19.51
CA PRO A 75 -3.20 11.34 -19.09
C PRO A 75 -2.01 10.61 -18.46
N ILE A 76 -2.31 9.67 -17.54
CA ILE A 76 -1.33 8.68 -17.11
C ILE A 76 -1.24 7.60 -18.18
N SER A 77 0.00 7.23 -18.58
CA SER A 77 0.22 6.15 -19.55
C SER A 77 -0.27 4.79 -19.02
N ASP A 78 -0.83 3.98 -19.88
CA ASP A 78 -1.20 2.60 -19.61
C ASP A 78 0.03 1.66 -19.60
N PRO A 79 -0.04 0.47 -18.96
CA PRO A 79 -1.18 -0.11 -18.27
C PRO A 79 -1.26 0.28 -16.78
N LEU A 80 -2.49 0.39 -16.28
CA LEU A 80 -2.77 0.46 -14.85
C LEU A 80 -3.23 -0.92 -14.37
N MET A 81 -2.49 -1.51 -13.44
CA MET A 81 -2.80 -2.86 -12.96
C MET A 81 -3.59 -2.81 -11.65
N TRP A 82 -4.49 -3.78 -11.49
CA TRP A 82 -5.22 -4.09 -10.28
C TRP A 82 -4.85 -5.49 -9.79
N ARG A 83 -4.98 -5.73 -8.49
CA ARG A 83 -4.74 -7.05 -7.88
C ARG A 83 -6.00 -7.93 -7.89
N THR A 84 -6.82 -7.77 -8.88
CA THR A 84 -8.00 -8.60 -9.16
C THR A 84 -7.63 -9.74 -10.11
N PRO A 85 -8.36 -10.87 -10.10
CA PRO A 85 -8.05 -12.00 -10.99
C PRO A 85 -8.00 -11.63 -12.47
N ASN A 86 -8.88 -10.73 -12.91
CA ASN A 86 -8.94 -10.22 -14.28
C ASN A 86 -8.07 -8.99 -14.53
N ARG A 87 -7.37 -8.47 -13.50
CA ARG A 87 -6.55 -7.24 -13.52
C ARG A 87 -7.33 -5.97 -13.88
N GLN A 88 -8.66 -6.02 -13.81
CA GLN A 88 -9.53 -4.87 -14.03
C GLN A 88 -9.85 -4.16 -12.72
N ALA A 89 -10.30 -2.91 -12.81
CA ALA A 89 -10.78 -2.17 -11.65
C ALA A 89 -11.97 -2.92 -11.02
N PRO A 90 -12.00 -3.08 -9.68
CA PRO A 90 -13.17 -3.65 -9.00
C PRO A 90 -14.43 -2.81 -9.27
N GLU A 91 -15.58 -3.46 -9.28
CA GLU A 91 -16.87 -2.77 -9.29
C GLU A 91 -17.13 -2.21 -7.90
N ILE A 92 -16.96 -0.89 -7.77
CA ILE A 92 -17.26 -0.15 -6.54
C ILE A 92 -17.96 1.15 -6.91
N GLU A 93 -18.56 1.82 -5.90
CA GLU A 93 -19.06 3.18 -6.09
C GLU A 93 -17.92 4.08 -6.58
N SER A 94 -18.07 4.64 -7.76
CA SER A 94 -17.06 5.52 -8.37
C SER A 94 -17.38 7.01 -8.21
N ASP A 95 -18.65 7.34 -7.91
CA ASP A 95 -19.04 8.72 -7.61
C ASP A 95 -18.51 9.11 -6.22
N TYR A 96 -17.48 9.98 -6.19
CA TYR A 96 -16.89 10.43 -4.94
C TYR A 96 -17.90 11.10 -3.99
N ARG A 97 -19.01 11.64 -4.51
CA ARG A 97 -20.07 12.26 -3.68
C ARG A 97 -20.82 11.23 -2.84
N LYS A 98 -20.82 9.97 -3.27
CA LYS A 98 -21.48 8.84 -2.60
C LYS A 98 -20.49 7.96 -1.82
N MET A 99 -19.21 8.31 -1.77
CA MET A 99 -18.21 7.49 -1.10
C MET A 99 -18.57 7.24 0.37
N ALA A 100 -18.28 6.04 0.81
CA ALA A 100 -18.39 5.59 2.21
C ALA A 100 -17.13 4.79 2.54
N ILE A 101 -16.19 5.43 3.25
CA ILE A 101 -14.86 4.87 3.54
C ILE A 101 -14.76 4.65 5.04
N LYS A 102 -14.40 3.44 5.45
CA LYS A 102 -14.20 3.14 6.85
C LYS A 102 -12.94 3.83 7.37
N VAL A 103 -13.06 4.59 8.46
CA VAL A 103 -11.94 5.20 9.18
C VAL A 103 -11.90 4.65 10.59
N ASP A 104 -10.81 4.01 10.94
CA ASP A 104 -10.57 3.45 12.27
C ASP A 104 -9.32 4.10 12.88
N THR A 105 -9.53 5.02 13.80
CA THR A 105 -8.44 5.69 14.52
C THR A 105 -7.89 4.84 15.67
N ARG A 106 -8.53 3.71 16.02
CA ARG A 106 -8.09 2.78 17.08
C ARG A 106 -7.80 3.47 18.43
N GLY A 107 -8.57 4.52 18.73
CA GLY A 107 -8.36 5.34 19.93
C GLY A 107 -7.21 6.34 19.83
N LEU A 108 -6.58 6.48 18.68
CA LEU A 108 -5.50 7.46 18.42
C LEU A 108 -6.02 8.78 17.83
N GLY A 109 -7.32 8.95 17.75
CA GLY A 109 -8.00 10.15 17.29
C GLY A 109 -9.38 10.27 17.91
N LYS A 110 -9.96 11.47 17.82
CA LYS A 110 -11.28 11.79 18.39
C LYS A 110 -12.43 11.26 17.54
N LEU A 111 -12.25 11.15 16.23
CA LEU A 111 -13.28 10.71 15.28
C LEU A 111 -12.90 9.35 14.68
N THR A 112 -13.89 8.48 14.55
CA THR A 112 -13.81 7.16 13.90
C THR A 112 -15.18 6.83 13.31
N GLY A 113 -15.23 5.97 12.29
CA GLY A 113 -16.50 5.57 11.65
C GLY A 113 -16.44 5.63 10.13
N THR A 114 -17.55 6.00 9.51
CA THR A 114 -17.64 6.11 8.03
C THR A 114 -17.39 7.54 7.61
N LEU A 115 -16.36 7.73 6.76
CA LEU A 115 -16.04 8.99 6.12
C LEU A 115 -16.90 9.13 4.85
N HIS A 116 -17.62 10.24 4.76
CA HIS A 116 -18.38 10.64 3.59
C HIS A 116 -17.73 11.85 2.91
N PHE A 117 -18.10 12.12 1.66
CA PHE A 117 -17.60 13.28 0.94
C PHE A 117 -17.87 14.59 1.68
N ALA A 118 -19.05 14.73 2.30
CA ALA A 118 -19.43 15.91 3.08
C ALA A 118 -18.45 16.24 4.24
N ASP A 119 -17.71 15.24 4.74
CA ASP A 119 -16.69 15.46 5.77
C ASP A 119 -15.45 16.10 5.16
N LEU A 120 -15.02 15.63 3.98
CA LEU A 120 -13.88 16.18 3.27
C LEU A 120 -14.17 17.56 2.66
N GLU A 121 -15.40 17.79 2.20
CA GLU A 121 -15.82 19.05 1.58
C GLU A 121 -15.70 20.26 2.53
N ARG A 122 -15.75 20.02 3.84
CA ARG A 122 -15.56 21.05 4.88
C ARG A 122 -14.10 21.46 5.07
N LEU A 123 -13.16 20.67 4.55
CA LEU A 123 -11.73 20.95 4.67
C LEU A 123 -11.24 21.86 3.54
N PRO A 124 -10.14 22.59 3.75
CA PRO A 124 -9.54 23.40 2.69
C PRO A 124 -9.22 22.54 1.46
N ARG A 125 -9.84 22.90 0.33
CA ARG A 125 -9.60 22.25 -0.94
C ARG A 125 -8.26 22.73 -1.52
N VAL A 126 -7.45 21.78 -1.97
CA VAL A 126 -6.16 22.04 -2.61
C VAL A 126 -6.10 21.40 -4.00
N THR A 127 -5.31 22.00 -4.88
CA THR A 127 -5.04 21.46 -6.21
C THR A 127 -3.55 21.54 -6.48
N HIS A 128 -2.96 20.42 -6.86
CA HIS A 128 -1.55 20.28 -7.18
C HIS A 128 -1.36 19.50 -8.48
N THR A 129 -0.30 19.82 -9.20
CA THR A 129 0.04 19.14 -10.46
C THR A 129 1.40 18.49 -10.32
N PHE A 130 1.42 17.16 -10.23
CA PHE A 130 2.63 16.38 -9.99
C PHE A 130 2.85 15.29 -11.04
N LEU A 131 4.11 14.93 -11.24
CA LEU A 131 4.47 13.68 -11.90
C LEU A 131 4.12 12.51 -10.98
N LEU A 132 3.27 11.60 -11.46
CA LEU A 132 3.06 10.30 -10.86
C LEU A 132 3.80 9.25 -11.69
N GLN A 133 4.75 8.56 -11.08
CA GLN A 133 5.62 7.59 -11.75
C GLN A 133 5.73 6.30 -10.95
N CYS A 134 5.65 5.15 -11.63
CA CYS A 134 5.96 3.86 -11.06
C CYS A 134 7.50 3.66 -10.93
N GLY A 135 7.94 2.63 -10.18
CA GLY A 135 9.36 2.23 -10.17
C GLY A 135 9.90 1.80 -11.53
N ALA A 136 9.03 1.27 -12.41
CA ALA A 136 9.31 1.12 -13.83
C ALA A 136 9.06 2.44 -14.58
N PRO A 137 9.62 2.65 -15.79
CA PRO A 137 9.41 3.87 -16.57
C PRO A 137 7.94 4.18 -16.86
N ASN A 138 7.11 3.16 -16.95
CA ASN A 138 5.65 3.26 -17.13
C ASN A 138 4.93 2.43 -16.07
N PRO A 139 3.70 2.80 -15.66
CA PRO A 139 2.99 4.02 -16.06
C PRO A 139 3.55 5.28 -15.42
N ARG A 140 3.50 6.39 -16.13
CA ARG A 140 3.86 7.73 -15.65
C ARG A 140 3.01 8.80 -16.33
N GLY A 141 2.84 9.94 -15.66
CA GLY A 141 2.16 11.10 -16.22
C GLY A 141 2.16 12.27 -15.24
N ILE A 142 2.15 13.49 -15.78
CA ILE A 142 1.92 14.70 -15.01
C ILE A 142 0.41 14.87 -14.92
N VAL A 143 -0.12 14.95 -13.71
CA VAL A 143 -1.56 14.94 -13.44
C VAL A 143 -1.91 16.03 -12.46
N LYS A 144 -2.99 16.75 -12.74
CA LYS A 144 -3.59 17.72 -11.82
C LYS A 144 -4.55 16.99 -10.88
N TRP A 145 -4.23 16.98 -9.59
CA TRP A 145 -5.01 16.36 -8.54
C TRP A 145 -5.71 17.41 -7.71
N THR A 146 -6.99 17.21 -7.43
CA THR A 146 -7.76 18.07 -6.53
C THR A 146 -8.36 17.24 -5.40
N GLY A 147 -8.24 17.76 -4.18
CA GLY A 147 -8.67 17.07 -2.97
C GLY A 147 -8.41 17.91 -1.73
N VAL A 148 -8.01 17.27 -0.64
CA VAL A 148 -7.62 17.90 0.62
C VAL A 148 -6.25 17.41 1.06
N GLN A 149 -5.47 18.27 1.72
CA GLN A 149 -4.22 17.81 2.34
C GLN A 149 -4.50 16.74 3.39
N PHE A 150 -3.65 15.73 3.45
CA PHE A 150 -3.77 14.70 4.49
C PHE A 150 -3.62 15.31 5.91
N SER A 151 -2.80 16.34 6.06
CA SER A 151 -2.65 17.04 7.35
C SER A 151 -3.98 17.61 7.86
N ALA A 152 -4.75 18.26 6.99
CA ALA A 152 -6.08 18.79 7.36
C ALA A 152 -7.06 17.65 7.71
N PHE A 153 -7.03 16.54 6.98
CA PHE A 153 -7.82 15.34 7.32
C PHE A 153 -7.42 14.75 8.69
N ALA A 154 -6.12 14.63 8.96
CA ALA A 154 -5.59 14.14 10.23
C ALA A 154 -5.97 15.05 11.42
N ASP A 155 -5.97 16.37 11.20
CA ASP A 155 -6.37 17.35 12.21
C ASP A 155 -7.88 17.30 12.47
N MET A 156 -8.69 17.12 11.43
CA MET A 156 -10.13 16.88 11.56
C MET A 156 -10.41 15.65 12.42
N LEU A 157 -9.67 14.55 12.22
CA LEU A 157 -9.80 13.35 13.04
C LEU A 157 -9.34 13.56 14.50
N GLY A 158 -8.63 14.65 14.80
CA GLY A 158 -8.06 14.94 16.10
C GLY A 158 -7.02 13.90 16.52
N LEU A 159 -6.14 13.49 15.60
CA LEU A 159 -5.10 12.51 15.85
C LEU A 159 -4.13 13.00 16.92
N ILE A 160 -3.83 12.13 17.90
CA ILE A 160 -2.82 12.39 18.91
C ILE A 160 -1.39 12.12 18.38
N PRO A 161 -0.34 12.68 19.01
CA PRO A 161 1.05 12.46 18.59
C PRO A 161 1.48 10.98 18.55
N GLY A 162 0.81 10.11 19.30
CA GLY A 162 1.06 8.67 19.29
C GLY A 162 0.54 7.92 18.05
N ALA A 163 -0.19 8.57 17.17
CA ALA A 163 -0.60 7.99 15.88
C ALA A 163 0.59 8.03 14.91
N HIS A 164 1.39 6.96 14.88
CA HIS A 164 2.63 6.93 14.11
C HIS A 164 2.46 6.40 12.70
N TYR A 165 1.52 5.49 12.48
CA TYR A 165 1.30 4.84 11.18
C TYR A 165 -0.15 4.93 10.75
N CYS A 166 -0.33 4.98 9.44
CA CYS A 166 -1.62 4.92 8.79
C CYS A 166 -1.60 3.85 7.70
N ARG A 167 -2.55 2.93 7.77
CA ARG A 167 -2.81 1.93 6.73
C ARG A 167 -3.97 2.38 5.87
N PHE A 168 -3.77 2.37 4.57
CA PHE A 168 -4.81 2.53 3.57
C PHE A 168 -5.07 1.19 2.92
N VAL A 169 -6.33 0.78 2.82
CA VAL A 169 -6.74 -0.45 2.13
C VAL A 169 -7.54 -0.06 0.89
N ALA A 170 -7.19 -0.66 -0.23
CA ALA A 170 -7.89 -0.49 -1.51
C ALA A 170 -8.98 -1.55 -1.71
N SER A 171 -9.87 -1.28 -2.65
CA SER A 171 -10.96 -2.19 -3.02
C SER A 171 -10.49 -3.55 -3.55
N ASP A 172 -9.26 -3.64 -4.08
CA ASP A 172 -8.64 -4.90 -4.52
C ASP A 172 -7.81 -5.59 -3.41
N ARG A 173 -8.04 -5.20 -2.15
CA ARG A 173 -7.33 -5.66 -0.94
C ARG A 173 -5.83 -5.31 -0.91
N HIS A 174 -5.34 -4.54 -1.88
CA HIS A 174 -4.02 -3.95 -1.74
C HIS A 174 -4.01 -2.98 -0.56
N TYR A 175 -2.92 -2.95 0.18
CA TYR A 175 -2.75 -1.97 1.25
C TYR A 175 -1.37 -1.32 1.21
N VAL A 176 -1.30 -0.15 1.81
CA VAL A 176 -0.08 0.63 1.96
C VAL A 176 -0.03 1.15 3.39
N ASP A 177 1.10 0.93 4.05
CA ASP A 177 1.40 1.53 5.36
C ASP A 177 2.36 2.70 5.18
N GLU A 178 2.01 3.85 5.75
CA GLU A 178 2.85 5.04 5.74
C GLU A 178 2.97 5.63 7.14
N ALA A 179 4.12 6.22 7.42
CA ALA A 179 4.30 7.01 8.64
C ALA A 179 3.41 8.27 8.59
N VAL A 180 2.67 8.56 9.66
CA VAL A 180 1.84 9.77 9.75
C VAL A 180 2.68 11.02 9.54
N ALA A 181 3.95 11.03 9.99
CA ALA A 181 4.89 12.12 9.74
C ALA A 181 5.10 12.37 8.23
N THR A 182 5.26 11.32 7.43
CA THR A 182 5.34 11.42 5.97
C THR A 182 4.04 11.92 5.36
N LEU A 183 2.91 11.41 5.83
CA LEU A 183 1.60 11.79 5.32
C LEU A 183 1.22 13.25 5.63
N ARG A 184 1.75 13.83 6.70
CA ARG A 184 1.56 15.25 7.04
C ARG A 184 2.38 16.22 6.19
N HIS A 185 3.21 15.71 5.27
CA HIS A 185 3.93 16.58 4.34
C HIS A 185 2.94 17.39 3.48
N PRO A 186 3.18 18.69 3.23
CA PRO A 186 2.24 19.59 2.53
C PRO A 186 1.80 19.10 1.15
N GLN A 187 2.61 18.31 0.46
CA GLN A 187 2.29 17.77 -0.86
C GLN A 187 1.44 16.48 -0.82
N VAL A 188 1.22 15.90 0.35
CA VAL A 188 0.43 14.67 0.48
C VAL A 188 -1.05 15.00 0.60
N MET A 189 -1.86 14.35 -0.23
CA MET A 189 -3.28 14.65 -0.30
C MET A 189 -4.15 13.42 -0.52
N LEU A 190 -5.41 13.54 -0.12
CA LEU A 190 -6.52 12.66 -0.51
C LEU A 190 -7.25 13.34 -1.67
N ALA A 191 -7.16 12.74 -2.86
CA ALA A 191 -7.71 13.32 -4.08
C ALA A 191 -8.96 12.57 -4.55
N TRP A 192 -9.93 13.31 -5.08
CA TRP A 192 -11.16 12.80 -5.71
C TRP A 192 -11.39 13.32 -7.13
N LEU A 193 -10.61 14.35 -7.56
CA LEU A 193 -10.58 14.77 -8.97
C LEU A 193 -9.19 14.55 -9.57
N MET A 194 -9.19 14.25 -10.85
CA MET A 194 -8.04 14.07 -11.73
C MET A 194 -8.28 14.90 -13.00
N ASN A 195 -7.42 15.88 -13.28
CA ASN A 195 -7.55 16.77 -14.43
C ASN A 195 -8.95 17.45 -14.49
N ASP A 196 -9.42 17.94 -13.34
CA ASP A 196 -10.72 18.61 -13.11
C ASP A 196 -11.97 17.74 -13.18
N GLU A 197 -11.84 16.46 -13.51
CA GLU A 197 -12.94 15.51 -13.58
C GLU A 197 -12.88 14.50 -12.42
N ALA A 198 -13.98 13.81 -12.15
CA ALA A 198 -13.98 12.70 -11.19
C ALA A 198 -12.93 11.67 -11.60
N ILE A 199 -12.20 11.12 -10.63
CA ILE A 199 -11.20 10.10 -10.91
C ILE A 199 -11.89 8.91 -11.59
N PRO A 200 -11.46 8.47 -12.77
CA PRO A 200 -11.99 7.25 -13.39
C PRO A 200 -11.71 6.01 -12.54
N SER A 201 -12.59 5.00 -12.58
CA SER A 201 -12.43 3.76 -11.80
C SER A 201 -11.06 3.11 -12.00
N LYS A 202 -10.56 3.06 -13.25
CA LYS A 202 -9.22 2.53 -13.55
C LYS A 202 -8.08 3.29 -12.86
N HIS A 203 -8.28 4.58 -12.54
CA HIS A 203 -7.31 5.43 -11.87
C HIS A 203 -7.53 5.54 -10.36
N GLY A 204 -8.58 4.92 -9.81
CA GLY A 204 -8.76 4.76 -8.37
C GLY A 204 -9.85 5.61 -7.73
N ALA A 205 -10.98 5.82 -8.43
CA ALA A 205 -12.19 6.32 -7.80
C ALA A 205 -12.60 5.45 -6.60
N PRO A 206 -13.35 5.97 -5.61
CA PRO A 206 -13.79 7.35 -5.47
C PRO A 206 -12.74 8.27 -4.82
N LEU A 207 -11.77 7.72 -4.09
CA LEU A 207 -10.73 8.44 -3.35
C LEU A 207 -9.37 7.78 -3.52
N ARG A 208 -8.35 8.61 -3.70
CA ARG A 208 -6.97 8.16 -3.89
C ARG A 208 -6.01 8.95 -2.99
N LEU A 209 -5.01 8.25 -2.45
CA LEU A 209 -3.86 8.89 -1.82
C LEU A 209 -2.86 9.32 -2.89
N ILE A 210 -2.30 10.51 -2.76
CA ILE A 210 -1.21 11.03 -3.59
C ILE A 210 -0.02 11.38 -2.70
N ILE A 211 1.11 10.70 -2.94
CA ILE A 211 2.42 10.97 -2.32
C ILE A 211 3.40 11.21 -3.47
N PRO A 212 3.56 12.46 -3.95
CA PRO A 212 4.24 12.72 -5.22
C PRO A 212 5.75 12.47 -5.17
N PHE A 213 6.37 12.52 -3.99
CA PHE A 213 7.79 12.24 -3.76
C PHE A 213 8.08 10.75 -3.48
N ARG A 214 7.10 9.87 -3.75
CA ARG A 214 7.23 8.40 -3.70
C ARG A 214 6.78 7.81 -5.03
N TYR A 215 7.23 6.59 -5.32
CA TYR A 215 6.73 5.86 -6.48
C TYR A 215 5.23 5.63 -6.39
N GLY A 216 4.57 5.59 -7.54
CA GLY A 216 3.11 5.55 -7.65
C GLY A 216 2.41 4.37 -6.94
N ASN A 217 3.14 3.29 -6.61
CA ASN A 217 2.62 2.21 -5.78
C ASN A 217 2.33 2.63 -4.33
N ARG A 218 2.91 3.76 -3.88
CA ARG A 218 2.62 4.34 -2.56
C ARG A 218 1.38 5.25 -2.59
N SER A 219 1.00 5.72 -3.77
CA SER A 219 -0.22 6.52 -4.03
C SER A 219 -1.41 5.58 -4.30
N ILE A 220 -1.90 4.94 -3.24
CA ILE A 220 -2.92 3.88 -3.32
C ILE A 220 -4.22 4.36 -3.94
N LYS A 221 -4.87 3.50 -4.75
CA LYS A 221 -6.09 3.74 -5.50
C LYS A 221 -7.32 3.21 -4.76
N ALA A 222 -8.50 3.79 -5.01
CA ALA A 222 -9.80 3.25 -4.61
C ALA A 222 -9.83 2.84 -3.13
N ILE A 223 -9.55 3.80 -2.26
CA ILE A 223 -9.48 3.59 -0.81
C ILE A 223 -10.85 3.19 -0.28
N THR A 224 -10.91 2.09 0.47
CA THR A 224 -12.11 1.60 1.17
C THR A 224 -11.98 1.67 2.68
N GLU A 225 -10.73 1.67 3.19
CA GLU A 225 -10.49 1.74 4.62
C GLU A 225 -9.21 2.52 4.93
N ILE A 226 -9.23 3.28 6.02
CA ILE A 226 -8.10 4.03 6.57
C ILE A 226 -7.99 3.67 8.05
N MET A 227 -6.86 3.12 8.47
CA MET A 227 -6.62 2.71 9.86
C MET A 227 -5.37 3.38 10.41
N PHE A 228 -5.42 3.77 11.68
CA PHE A 228 -4.26 4.33 12.38
C PHE A 228 -3.72 3.35 13.43
N GLY A 229 -2.43 3.42 13.70
CA GLY A 229 -1.79 2.51 14.64
C GLY A 229 -0.46 3.03 15.19
N THR A 230 -0.01 2.33 16.27
CA THR A 230 1.28 2.52 16.91
C THR A 230 1.66 1.23 17.68
N PRO A 231 2.91 0.76 17.59
CA PRO A 231 3.98 1.12 16.65
C PRO A 231 3.74 0.59 15.24
N SER A 232 2.87 -0.43 15.06
CA SER A 232 2.56 -1.03 13.78
C SER A 232 1.10 -1.49 13.72
N LEU A 233 0.58 -1.64 12.51
CA LEU A 233 -0.76 -2.18 12.27
C LEU A 233 -0.70 -3.71 12.10
N PRO A 234 -1.71 -4.44 12.57
CA PRO A 234 -1.80 -5.87 12.32
C PRO A 234 -1.89 -6.14 10.82
N MET A 235 -1.30 -7.24 10.40
CA MET A 235 -1.45 -7.74 9.03
C MET A 235 -2.91 -8.10 8.77
N PRO A 236 -3.47 -7.83 7.60
CA PRO A 236 -4.74 -8.41 7.21
C PRO A 236 -4.62 -9.94 7.16
N PRO A 237 -5.72 -10.66 7.39
CA PRO A 237 -5.70 -12.11 7.22
C PRO A 237 -5.31 -12.46 5.78
N LEU A 238 -4.56 -13.54 5.63
CA LEU A 238 -4.20 -14.06 4.32
C LEU A 238 -5.48 -14.45 3.56
N PRO A 239 -5.52 -14.28 2.24
CA PRO A 239 -6.60 -14.83 1.43
C PRO A 239 -6.68 -16.35 1.63
N ALA A 240 -7.91 -16.85 1.74
CA ALA A 240 -8.14 -18.28 1.83
C ALA A 240 -7.84 -18.96 0.49
#